data_b84c08341ca150b93d60e6c9fab0825b
#
_entry.id   b84c08341ca150b93d60e6c9fab0825b
#
_cell.length_a   1.000
_cell.length_b   1.000
_cell.length_c   1.000
_cell.angle_alpha   90.00
_cell.angle_beta   90.00
_cell.angle_gamma   90.00
#
_symmetry.space_group_name_H-M   'P 1'
#
loop_
_entity.id
_entity.type
_entity.pdbx_description
1 polymer ?
#
loop_
_entity_poly.entity_id
_entity_poly.type
_entity_poly.pdbx_seq_one_letter_code
_entity_poly.pdbx_strand_id
1 'polypeptide(L)'
;MEMPLFPAGRKIFYFFPQGNFHQSIVQHIIREEYEIYTLSDYKRGLPLIFQYNGAIVFINLDGIEKDQKLMAAVRDFSRQSSNRSIDLFLLTQGEEKKEWAESFLAYNENCTILLMGPTVEDFTSQLDETLNVLQAQGQRKYVRFGSNSEELTQLLFYKKEKKFTAALRDISSAGLSFTLEDEHP
;
A
#
# COMPACT_ATOMS: atom_id res chain seq x y z
N MET A 1 25.98 -2.78 14.52
CA MET A 1 24.57 -2.47 14.24
C MET A 1 24.50 -2.26 12.74
N GLU A 2 23.90 -3.22 12.02
CA GLU A 2 23.71 -3.09 10.57
C GLU A 2 22.71 -1.99 10.29
N MET A 3 23.03 -1.10 9.35
CA MET A 3 22.06 -0.09 8.91
C MET A 3 20.93 -0.79 8.15
N PRO A 4 19.65 -0.44 8.40
CA PRO A 4 18.54 -1.04 7.67
C PRO A 4 18.67 -0.75 6.17
N LEU A 5 18.36 -1.75 5.34
CA LEU A 5 18.38 -1.65 3.88
C LEU A 5 17.47 -0.52 3.37
N PHE A 6 16.41 -0.22 4.10
CA PHE A 6 15.42 0.81 3.80
C PHE A 6 15.27 1.76 5.00
N PRO A 7 16.16 2.74 5.19
CA PRO A 7 16.14 3.62 6.38
C PRO A 7 14.86 4.46 6.48
N ALA A 8 14.18 4.73 5.38
CA ALA A 8 12.88 5.41 5.36
C ALA A 8 11.68 4.46 5.52
N GLY A 9 11.93 3.15 5.69
CA GLY A 9 10.92 2.12 5.62
C GLY A 9 10.54 1.77 4.18
N ARG A 10 9.75 0.72 4.07
CA ARG A 10 9.19 0.28 2.79
C ARG A 10 7.76 0.78 2.67
N LYS A 11 7.36 1.18 1.47
CA LYS A 11 5.98 1.61 1.20
C LYS A 11 5.10 0.39 0.97
N ILE A 12 3.98 0.34 1.67
CA ILE A 12 2.98 -0.70 1.52
C ILE A 12 1.86 -0.19 0.62
N PHE A 13 1.55 -0.92 -0.44
CA PHE A 13 0.43 -0.66 -1.33
C PHE A 13 -0.60 -1.76 -1.19
N TYR A 14 -1.83 -1.40 -0.86
CA TYR A 14 -2.90 -2.37 -0.65
C TYR A 14 -4.03 -2.14 -1.65
N PHE A 15 -4.19 -3.09 -2.58
CA PHE A 15 -5.25 -3.08 -3.58
C PHE A 15 -6.54 -3.69 -3.05
N PHE A 16 -7.65 -2.98 -3.26
CA PHE A 16 -9.01 -3.43 -3.00
C PHE A 16 -9.29 -3.83 -1.53
N PRO A 17 -8.94 -3.01 -0.53
CA PRO A 17 -9.19 -3.32 0.87
C PRO A 17 -10.68 -3.10 1.21
N GLN A 18 -11.58 -3.88 0.58
CA GLN A 18 -13.02 -3.78 0.75
C GLN A 18 -13.49 -4.69 1.90
N GLY A 19 -14.56 -4.25 2.58
CA GLY A 19 -15.14 -4.97 3.70
C GLY A 19 -14.41 -4.72 5.03
N ASN A 20 -15.12 -5.04 6.14
CA ASN A 20 -14.65 -4.72 7.50
C ASN A 20 -13.34 -5.41 7.85
N PHE A 21 -13.13 -6.64 7.39
CA PHE A 21 -11.92 -7.41 7.65
C PHE A 21 -10.68 -6.67 7.11
N HIS A 22 -10.70 -6.31 5.83
CA HIS A 22 -9.58 -5.60 5.19
C HIS A 22 -9.38 -4.19 5.75
N GLN A 23 -10.45 -3.50 6.12
CA GLN A 23 -10.35 -2.20 6.78
C GLN A 23 -9.67 -2.33 8.15
N SER A 24 -9.95 -3.39 8.90
CA SER A 24 -9.27 -3.66 10.17
C SER A 24 -7.79 -3.95 9.99
N ILE A 25 -7.40 -4.67 8.93
CA ILE A 25 -6.00 -4.89 8.57
C ILE A 25 -5.30 -3.56 8.25
N VAL A 26 -5.92 -2.70 7.45
CA VAL A 26 -5.38 -1.37 7.13
C VAL A 26 -5.18 -0.56 8.40
N GLN A 27 -6.17 -0.56 9.32
CA GLN A 27 -6.06 0.15 10.59
C GLN A 27 -4.95 -0.43 11.49
N HIS A 28 -4.75 -1.75 11.46
CA HIS A 28 -3.64 -2.38 12.17
C HIS A 28 -2.29 -1.92 11.63
N ILE A 29 -2.08 -1.99 10.32
CA ILE A 29 -0.85 -1.53 9.65
C ILE A 29 -0.54 -0.06 10.01
N ILE A 30 -1.56 0.78 10.07
CA ILE A 30 -1.44 2.19 10.46
C ILE A 30 -1.02 2.32 11.94
N ARG A 31 -1.62 1.55 12.85
CA ARG A 31 -1.30 1.59 14.28
C ARG A 31 0.13 1.16 14.57
N GLU A 32 0.63 0.20 13.78
CA GLU A 32 2.02 -0.27 13.84
C GLU A 32 3.01 0.68 13.12
N GLU A 33 2.56 1.87 12.74
CA GLU A 33 3.37 2.95 12.16
C GLU A 33 4.00 2.63 10.80
N TYR A 34 3.42 1.71 10.00
CA TYR A 34 3.82 1.46 8.62
C TYR A 34 3.22 2.48 7.64
N GLU A 35 3.98 2.84 6.61
CA GLU A 35 3.49 3.74 5.55
C GLU A 35 2.68 2.95 4.52
N ILE A 36 1.36 3.09 4.54
CA ILE A 36 0.42 2.36 3.66
C ILE A 36 -0.37 3.29 2.75
N TYR A 37 -0.59 2.83 1.52
CA TYR A 37 -1.42 3.45 0.48
C TYR A 37 -2.48 2.46 0.02
N THR A 38 -3.75 2.81 0.16
CA THR A 38 -4.87 1.99 -0.32
C THR A 38 -5.25 2.39 -1.75
N LEU A 39 -5.44 1.41 -2.62
CA LEU A 39 -5.67 1.61 -4.04
C LEU A 39 -6.91 0.84 -4.50
N SER A 40 -7.80 1.51 -5.23
CA SER A 40 -8.99 0.92 -5.85
C SER A 40 -8.87 0.80 -7.38
N ASP A 41 -7.92 1.52 -7.98
CA ASP A 41 -7.67 1.52 -9.42
C ASP A 41 -6.28 0.94 -9.72
N TYR A 42 -6.26 -0.27 -10.29
CA TYR A 42 -5.01 -0.94 -10.63
C TYR A 42 -4.28 -0.29 -11.81
N LYS A 43 -4.99 0.33 -12.76
CA LYS A 43 -4.37 0.95 -13.94
C LYS A 43 -3.50 2.14 -13.56
N ARG A 44 -3.91 2.89 -12.54
CA ARG A 44 -3.15 4.00 -11.98
C ARG A 44 -2.14 3.53 -10.93
N GLY A 45 -2.54 2.57 -10.11
CA GLY A 45 -1.73 2.09 -8.98
C GLY A 45 -0.49 1.31 -9.40
N LEU A 46 -0.60 0.38 -10.36
CA LEU A 46 0.54 -0.45 -10.76
C LEU A 46 1.72 0.36 -11.32
N PRO A 47 1.54 1.35 -12.23
CA PRO A 47 2.65 2.20 -12.66
C PRO A 47 3.29 3.01 -11.53
N LEU A 48 2.49 3.43 -10.54
CA LEU A 48 2.98 4.18 -9.38
C LEU A 48 3.95 3.36 -8.55
N ILE A 49 3.64 2.07 -8.31
CA ILE A 49 4.46 1.19 -7.48
C ILE A 49 5.88 1.05 -8.04
N PHE A 50 6.01 1.00 -9.37
CA PHE A 50 7.32 0.88 -10.03
C PHE A 50 8.24 2.09 -9.83
N GLN A 51 7.73 3.19 -9.28
CA GLN A 51 8.55 4.36 -8.91
C GLN A 51 9.25 4.18 -7.56
N TYR A 52 8.87 3.15 -6.79
CA TYR A 52 9.43 2.88 -5.47
C TYR A 52 10.23 1.59 -5.44
N ASN A 53 11.50 1.70 -5.05
CA ASN A 53 12.31 0.52 -4.77
C ASN A 53 11.90 -0.10 -3.43
N GLY A 54 11.81 -1.42 -3.39
CA GLY A 54 11.48 -2.15 -2.16
C GLY A 54 10.04 -1.99 -1.72
N ALA A 55 9.09 -1.76 -2.63
CA ALA A 55 7.67 -1.72 -2.30
C ALA A 55 7.17 -3.10 -1.82
N ILE A 56 6.20 -3.09 -0.91
CA ILE A 56 5.42 -4.25 -0.49
C ILE A 56 4.02 -4.06 -1.05
N VAL A 57 3.50 -5.05 -1.77
CA VAL A 57 2.22 -4.95 -2.45
C VAL A 57 1.29 -6.06 -1.97
N PHE A 58 0.17 -5.67 -1.38
CA PHE A 58 -0.93 -6.56 -1.04
C PHE A 58 -2.04 -6.43 -2.07
N ILE A 59 -2.51 -7.55 -2.61
CA ILE A 59 -3.66 -7.60 -3.51
C ILE A 59 -4.72 -8.50 -2.90
N ASN A 60 -5.86 -7.91 -2.53
CA ASN A 60 -7.02 -8.65 -2.07
C ASN A 60 -7.72 -9.33 -3.25
N LEU A 61 -7.56 -10.64 -3.36
CA LEU A 61 -8.21 -11.43 -4.41
C LEU A 61 -9.72 -11.60 -4.17
N ASP A 62 -10.18 -11.51 -2.92
CA ASP A 62 -11.59 -11.66 -2.58
C ASP A 62 -12.42 -10.44 -3.01
N GLY A 63 -11.78 -9.27 -3.07
CA GLY A 63 -12.37 -8.05 -3.60
C GLY A 63 -12.41 -7.97 -5.14
N ILE A 64 -11.80 -8.96 -5.82
CA ILE A 64 -11.74 -9.00 -7.28
C ILE A 64 -12.79 -9.97 -7.77
N GLU A 65 -13.82 -9.47 -8.44
CA GLU A 65 -14.69 -10.32 -9.26
C GLU A 65 -13.84 -10.95 -10.38
N LYS A 66 -14.31 -12.07 -10.96
CA LYS A 66 -13.60 -12.81 -12.04
C LYS A 66 -13.43 -11.92 -13.30
N ASP A 67 -12.86 -10.74 -13.16
CA ASP A 67 -12.52 -9.83 -14.25
C ASP A 67 -11.22 -10.29 -14.92
N GLN A 68 -11.33 -10.88 -16.10
CA GLN A 68 -10.20 -11.39 -16.88
C GLN A 68 -9.15 -10.29 -17.17
N LYS A 69 -9.56 -9.02 -17.29
CA LYS A 69 -8.63 -7.91 -17.55
C LYS A 69 -7.80 -7.61 -16.32
N LEU A 70 -8.43 -7.62 -15.13
CA LEU A 70 -7.72 -7.43 -13.88
C LEU A 70 -6.78 -8.60 -13.60
N MET A 71 -7.23 -9.84 -13.87
CA MET A 71 -6.40 -11.03 -13.76
C MET A 71 -5.16 -10.95 -14.66
N ALA A 72 -5.33 -10.51 -15.90
CA ALA A 72 -4.21 -10.29 -16.81
C ALA A 72 -3.27 -9.19 -16.28
N ALA A 73 -3.80 -8.08 -15.78
CA ALA A 73 -2.99 -7.00 -15.22
C ALA A 73 -2.17 -7.43 -13.99
N VAL A 74 -2.75 -8.22 -13.09
CA VAL A 74 -2.02 -8.77 -11.93
C VAL A 74 -0.91 -9.71 -12.37
N ARG A 75 -1.17 -10.56 -13.38
CA ARG A 75 -0.14 -11.44 -13.96
C ARG A 75 1.01 -10.66 -14.58
N ASP A 76 0.70 -9.65 -15.38
CA ASP A 76 1.71 -8.82 -16.01
C ASP A 76 2.52 -8.04 -14.98
N PHE A 77 1.87 -7.55 -13.93
CA PHE A 77 2.54 -6.92 -12.80
C PHE A 77 3.47 -7.90 -12.07
N SER A 78 3.00 -9.12 -11.78
CA SER A 78 3.81 -10.15 -11.14
C SER A 78 5.08 -10.44 -11.96
N ARG A 79 4.96 -10.59 -13.28
CA ARG A 79 6.13 -10.79 -14.17
C ARG A 79 7.08 -9.60 -14.16
N GLN A 80 6.56 -8.38 -14.20
CA GLN A 80 7.39 -7.17 -14.23
C GLN A 80 8.07 -6.90 -12.89
N SER A 81 7.43 -7.27 -11.78
CA SER A 81 7.96 -7.08 -10.43
C SER A 81 9.04 -8.08 -10.05
N SER A 82 9.13 -9.25 -10.72
CA SER A 82 10.14 -10.28 -10.45
C SER A 82 11.58 -9.77 -10.57
N ASN A 83 11.84 -8.82 -11.46
CA ASN A 83 13.16 -8.20 -11.64
C ASN A 83 13.37 -6.95 -10.76
N ARG A 84 12.49 -6.70 -9.80
CA ARG A 84 12.54 -5.53 -8.91
C ARG A 84 12.45 -6.02 -7.46
N SER A 85 12.96 -5.23 -6.53
CA SER A 85 12.84 -5.52 -5.09
C SER A 85 11.41 -5.23 -4.58
N ILE A 86 10.39 -5.80 -5.24
CA ILE A 86 8.98 -5.67 -4.88
C ILE A 86 8.51 -7.04 -4.38
N ASP A 87 8.04 -7.07 -3.13
CA ASP A 87 7.42 -8.26 -2.56
C ASP A 87 5.91 -8.18 -2.79
N LEU A 88 5.37 -9.19 -3.47
CA LEU A 88 3.97 -9.28 -3.85
C LEU A 88 3.25 -10.32 -2.99
N PHE A 89 2.19 -9.89 -2.30
CA PHE A 89 1.34 -10.75 -1.48
C PHE A 89 -0.07 -10.79 -2.04
N LEU A 90 -0.53 -12.00 -2.36
CA LEU A 90 -1.89 -12.27 -2.80
C LEU A 90 -2.70 -12.75 -1.60
N LEU A 91 -3.70 -11.97 -1.20
CA LEU A 91 -4.52 -12.23 -0.03
C LEU A 91 -5.83 -12.88 -0.43
N THR A 92 -6.21 -13.98 0.21
CA THR A 92 -7.50 -14.63 0.00
C THR A 92 -7.95 -15.43 1.22
N GLN A 93 -9.26 -15.52 1.44
CA GLN A 93 -9.88 -16.41 2.43
C GLN A 93 -10.34 -17.74 1.80
N GLY A 94 -10.48 -17.77 0.46
CA GLY A 94 -11.07 -18.90 -0.26
C GLY A 94 -10.05 -19.79 -0.95
N GLU A 95 -10.16 -21.12 -0.74
CA GLU A 95 -9.32 -22.10 -1.42
C GLU A 95 -9.43 -22.03 -2.96
N GLU A 96 -10.64 -21.75 -3.51
CA GLU A 96 -10.82 -21.60 -4.96
C GLU A 96 -9.92 -20.51 -5.56
N LYS A 97 -9.77 -19.39 -4.85
CA LYS A 97 -8.89 -18.30 -5.29
C LYS A 97 -7.42 -18.56 -5.04
N LYS A 98 -7.11 -19.41 -4.06
CA LYS A 98 -5.75 -19.88 -3.80
C LYS A 98 -5.21 -20.67 -4.98
N GLU A 99 -5.95 -21.65 -5.52
CA GLU A 99 -5.54 -22.41 -6.70
C GLU A 99 -5.25 -21.48 -7.90
N TRP A 100 -6.08 -20.46 -8.07
CA TRP A 100 -5.82 -19.45 -9.08
C TRP A 100 -4.56 -18.63 -8.79
N ALA A 101 -4.35 -18.20 -7.54
CA ALA A 101 -3.19 -17.44 -7.12
C ALA A 101 -1.89 -18.23 -7.30
N GLU A 102 -1.89 -19.54 -7.07
CA GLU A 102 -0.75 -20.42 -7.26
C GLU A 102 -0.21 -20.40 -8.69
N SER A 103 -1.07 -20.11 -9.68
CA SER A 103 -0.64 -19.94 -11.06
C SER A 103 0.31 -18.75 -11.26
N PHE A 104 0.34 -17.77 -10.34
CA PHE A 104 1.23 -16.60 -10.41
C PHE A 104 2.60 -16.87 -9.81
N LEU A 105 2.72 -17.79 -8.85
CA LEU A 105 3.98 -18.13 -8.21
C LEU A 105 5.03 -18.61 -9.22
N ALA A 106 4.59 -19.25 -10.31
CA ALA A 106 5.45 -19.70 -11.39
C ALA A 106 6.16 -18.55 -12.14
N TYR A 107 5.68 -17.31 -11.99
CA TYR A 107 6.19 -16.15 -12.71
C TYR A 107 6.98 -15.16 -11.86
N ASN A 108 6.91 -15.31 -10.53
CA ASN A 108 7.57 -14.38 -9.61
C ASN A 108 7.92 -15.08 -8.30
N GLU A 109 9.20 -15.28 -8.06
CA GLU A 109 9.73 -15.87 -6.83
C GLU A 109 9.49 -15.00 -5.58
N ASN A 110 9.28 -13.68 -5.76
CA ASN A 110 8.93 -12.74 -4.70
C ASN A 110 7.41 -12.61 -4.52
N CYS A 111 6.62 -13.54 -5.08
CA CYS A 111 5.18 -13.59 -4.89
C CYS A 111 4.83 -14.63 -3.84
N THR A 112 4.05 -14.24 -2.85
CA THR A 112 3.60 -15.11 -1.75
C THR A 112 2.09 -15.05 -1.64
N ILE A 113 1.46 -16.20 -1.40
CA ILE A 113 0.03 -16.28 -1.10
C ILE A 113 -0.11 -16.28 0.41
N LEU A 114 -0.88 -15.34 0.93
CA LEU A 114 -1.26 -15.30 2.34
C LEU A 114 -2.75 -15.70 2.47
N LEU A 115 -2.98 -16.85 3.09
CA LEU A 115 -4.32 -17.26 3.47
C LEU A 115 -4.73 -16.48 4.71
N MET A 116 -5.78 -15.70 4.57
CA MET A 116 -6.34 -14.95 5.67
C MET A 116 -7.13 -15.92 6.57
N GLY A 117 -6.75 -15.98 7.84
CA GLY A 117 -7.46 -16.77 8.85
C GLY A 117 -8.90 -16.28 9.08
N PRO A 118 -9.66 -17.00 9.90
CA PRO A 118 -11.06 -16.66 10.18
C PRO A 118 -11.20 -15.35 10.99
N THR A 119 -10.15 -14.96 11.71
CA THR A 119 -10.15 -13.73 12.52
C THR A 119 -9.10 -12.73 12.04
N VAL A 120 -9.35 -11.46 12.33
CA VAL A 120 -8.39 -10.38 12.03
C VAL A 120 -7.12 -10.56 12.87
N GLU A 121 -7.26 -10.96 14.12
CA GLU A 121 -6.18 -11.14 15.07
C GLU A 121 -5.17 -12.20 14.62
N ASP A 122 -5.66 -13.35 14.13
CA ASP A 122 -4.79 -14.41 13.61
C ASP A 122 -3.98 -13.92 12.42
N PHE A 123 -4.64 -13.20 11.51
CA PHE A 123 -3.99 -12.70 10.31
C PHE A 123 -3.00 -11.56 10.61
N THR A 124 -3.33 -10.63 11.51
CA THR A 124 -2.44 -9.52 11.87
C THR A 124 -1.15 -10.01 12.52
N SER A 125 -1.20 -11.06 13.34
CA SER A 125 0.01 -11.68 13.91
C SER A 125 0.95 -12.20 12.81
N GLN A 126 0.42 -12.92 11.81
CA GLN A 126 1.19 -13.40 10.66
C GLN A 126 1.73 -12.23 9.82
N LEU A 127 0.92 -11.19 9.66
CA LEU A 127 1.29 -9.99 8.92
C LEU A 127 2.47 -9.26 9.58
N ASP A 128 2.44 -9.11 10.90
CA ASP A 128 3.51 -8.46 11.67
C ASP A 128 4.82 -9.21 11.54
N GLU A 129 4.80 -10.55 11.65
CA GLU A 129 5.98 -11.37 11.42
C GLU A 129 6.54 -11.15 10.00
N THR A 130 5.65 -11.14 9.00
CA THR A 130 6.01 -10.92 7.59
C THR A 130 6.65 -9.55 7.40
N LEU A 131 6.02 -8.49 7.91
CA LEU A 131 6.51 -7.11 7.76
C LEU A 131 7.83 -6.89 8.51
N ASN A 132 8.03 -7.54 9.66
CA ASN A 132 9.29 -7.51 10.41
C ASN A 132 10.43 -8.19 9.64
N VAL A 133 10.19 -9.39 9.06
CA VAL A 133 11.19 -10.08 8.21
C VAL A 133 11.59 -9.22 7.02
N LEU A 134 10.63 -8.54 6.41
CA LEU A 134 10.86 -7.65 5.27
C LEU A 134 11.48 -6.30 5.66
N GLN A 135 11.74 -6.07 6.93
CA GLN A 135 12.24 -4.77 7.44
C GLN A 135 11.40 -3.59 6.94
N ALA A 136 10.08 -3.78 6.94
CA ALA A 136 9.14 -2.82 6.39
C ALA A 136 9.09 -1.52 7.18
N GLN A 137 9.31 -1.60 8.49
CA GLN A 137 9.32 -0.45 9.38
C GLN A 137 10.58 0.38 9.18
N GLY A 138 10.39 1.68 8.94
CA GLY A 138 11.50 2.62 8.78
C GLY A 138 11.88 3.30 10.09
N GLN A 139 12.84 4.21 9.99
CA GLN A 139 13.25 5.06 11.12
C GLN A 139 12.27 6.22 11.38
N ARG A 140 11.19 6.33 10.62
CA ARG A 140 10.19 7.39 10.80
C ARG A 140 9.37 7.11 12.06
N LYS A 141 9.32 8.08 12.94
CA LYS A 141 8.52 8.03 14.16
C LYS A 141 7.00 8.08 13.88
N TYR A 142 6.59 8.55 12.70
CA TYR A 142 5.17 8.78 12.38
C TYR A 142 4.88 8.36 10.94
N VAL A 143 3.78 7.63 10.77
CA VAL A 143 3.23 7.28 9.46
C VAL A 143 2.73 8.52 8.75
N ARG A 144 2.96 8.58 7.46
CA ARG A 144 2.46 9.64 6.58
C ARG A 144 1.48 9.06 5.58
N PHE A 145 0.34 9.74 5.46
CA PHE A 145 -0.66 9.44 4.43
C PHE A 145 -0.46 10.41 3.29
N GLY A 146 -0.08 9.88 2.13
CA GLY A 146 0.02 10.67 0.91
C GLY A 146 -1.34 10.80 0.22
N SER A 147 -1.65 11.98 -0.31
CA SER A 147 -2.79 12.15 -1.21
C SER A 147 -2.41 11.63 -2.60
N ASN A 148 -2.96 10.47 -2.99
CA ASN A 148 -2.75 9.87 -4.31
C ASN A 148 -3.89 10.17 -5.29
N SER A 149 -4.87 10.98 -4.89
CA SER A 149 -5.95 11.39 -5.78
C SER A 149 -5.56 12.65 -6.53
N GLU A 150 -5.86 12.68 -7.84
CA GLU A 150 -5.85 13.92 -8.64
C GLU A 150 -6.91 14.95 -8.15
N GLU A 151 -7.85 14.52 -7.34
CA GLU A 151 -8.64 15.38 -6.49
C GLU A 151 -7.73 15.89 -5.38
N LEU A 152 -6.97 16.90 -5.72
CA LEU A 152 -6.11 17.62 -4.80
C LEU A 152 -6.93 18.02 -3.59
N THR A 153 -6.63 17.42 -2.45
CA THR A 153 -7.17 17.89 -1.19
C THR A 153 -6.58 19.27 -0.97
N GLN A 154 -7.36 20.30 -1.27
CA GLN A 154 -6.93 21.68 -1.10
C GLN A 154 -6.98 22.05 0.37
N LEU A 155 -5.87 22.57 0.85
CA LEU A 155 -5.79 23.21 2.14
C LEU A 155 -6.03 24.71 1.97
N LEU A 156 -6.94 25.23 2.78
CA LEU A 156 -7.20 26.64 2.86
C LEU A 156 -6.76 27.16 4.22
N PHE A 157 -5.85 28.11 4.24
CA PHE A 157 -5.42 28.73 5.48
C PHE A 157 -5.22 30.23 5.32
N TYR A 158 -5.24 30.93 6.45
CA TYR A 158 -5.12 32.38 6.50
C TYR A 158 -3.89 32.76 7.32
N LYS A 159 -3.12 33.70 6.80
CA LYS A 159 -2.01 34.32 7.53
C LYS A 159 -2.08 35.83 7.37
N LYS A 160 -2.26 36.57 8.47
CA LYS A 160 -2.38 38.04 8.43
C LYS A 160 -3.43 38.53 7.42
N GLU A 161 -4.64 37.99 7.48
CA GLU A 161 -5.78 38.31 6.60
C GLU A 161 -5.62 37.87 5.12
N LYS A 162 -4.46 37.37 4.73
CA LYS A 162 -4.25 36.78 3.41
C LYS A 162 -4.69 35.32 3.38
N LYS A 163 -5.42 34.96 2.32
CA LYS A 163 -5.88 33.62 2.04
C LYS A 163 -4.83 32.88 1.20
N PHE A 164 -4.47 31.66 1.60
CA PHE A 164 -3.56 30.79 0.87
C PHE A 164 -4.26 29.49 0.51
N THR A 165 -4.01 29.00 -0.70
CA THR A 165 -4.43 27.70 -1.16
C THR A 165 -3.20 26.83 -1.35
N ALA A 166 -3.25 25.59 -0.90
CA ALA A 166 -2.15 24.64 -1.01
C ALA A 166 -2.65 23.25 -1.31
N ALA A 167 -1.91 22.50 -2.12
CA ALA A 167 -2.15 21.09 -2.34
C ALA A 167 -1.54 20.28 -1.20
N LEU A 168 -2.35 19.47 -0.52
CA LEU A 168 -1.88 18.55 0.51
C LEU A 168 -1.02 17.46 -0.14
N ARG A 169 0.21 17.27 0.35
CA ARG A 169 1.09 16.18 -0.07
C ARG A 169 0.98 14.97 0.83
N ASP A 170 1.15 15.19 2.11
CA ASP A 170 1.01 14.13 3.11
C ASP A 170 0.57 14.69 4.46
N ILE A 171 -0.01 13.83 5.28
CA ILE A 171 -0.42 14.12 6.65
C ILE A 171 0.03 12.99 7.56
N SER A 172 0.45 13.33 8.78
CA SER A 172 0.78 12.40 9.85
C SER A 172 0.27 12.92 11.18
N SER A 173 0.40 12.13 12.24
CA SER A 173 0.08 12.58 13.60
C SER A 173 0.97 13.74 14.09
N ALA A 174 2.13 13.95 13.46
CA ALA A 174 3.07 15.02 13.82
C ALA A 174 2.90 16.30 12.99
N GLY A 175 2.17 16.24 11.87
CA GLY A 175 1.99 17.40 11.00
C GLY A 175 1.54 17.04 9.59
N LEU A 176 1.55 18.03 8.74
CA LEU A 176 1.21 17.89 7.33
C LEU A 176 2.25 18.58 6.44
N SER A 177 2.42 18.08 5.22
CA SER A 177 3.21 18.75 4.20
C SER A 177 2.31 19.14 3.03
N PHE A 178 2.61 20.28 2.42
CA PHE A 178 1.82 20.82 1.33
C PHE A 178 2.68 21.63 0.35
N THR A 179 2.17 21.82 -0.85
CA THR A 179 2.76 22.74 -1.84
C THR A 179 1.84 23.94 -2.00
N LEU A 180 2.38 25.15 -1.83
CA LEU A 180 1.63 26.37 -2.13
C LEU A 180 1.35 26.42 -3.64
N GLU A 181 0.10 26.60 -4.01
CA GLU A 181 -0.32 26.65 -5.41
C GLU A 181 -0.17 28.04 -6.00
N ASP A 182 -0.44 29.11 -5.22
CA ASP A 182 -0.09 30.51 -5.56
C ASP A 182 -0.46 31.45 -4.41
N GLU A 183 0.25 32.58 -4.29
CA GLU A 183 -0.24 33.73 -3.53
C GLU A 183 -1.25 34.48 -4.41
N HIS A 184 -2.53 34.35 -4.12
CA HIS A 184 -3.49 35.30 -4.66
C HIS A 184 -3.34 36.61 -3.92
N PRO A 185 -3.10 37.74 -4.66
CA PRO A 185 -2.95 39.05 -4.08
C PRO A 185 -4.20 39.56 -3.37
#